data_9a8f54f4bf41d7f50ef5bb8ef3644b74
#
_entry.id   9a8f54f4bf41d7f50ef5bb8ef3644b74
#
_cell.length_a   1.000
_cell.length_b   1.000
_cell.length_c   1.000
_cell.angle_alpha   90.00
_cell.angle_beta   90.00
_cell.angle_gamma   90.00
#
_symmetry.space_group_name_H-M   'P 1'
#
loop_
_entity.id
_entity.type
_entity.pdbx_description
1 polymer ?
#
loop_
_entity_poly.entity_id
_entity_poly.type
_entity_poly.pdbx_seq_one_letter_code
_entity_poly.pdbx_strand_id
1 'polypeptide(L)'
;FGQPEPMLTTGTDYHNIWYDNEHNHWQLPINRLALAQLPNLNAQHGGVLYARRNMVAGGYTGGGLTTDQMEQAVFDYLLFGDLALLKVRNVFGDVVALEPLPSLYLRRRKTGEFVVLQEGPALVYTPEDIIFLRMYDPRQQIYGLPDYIGGIHSALLNSEASLFRRRYYNNGAHMGFLLYTNDPGITTEMEDEIREKVAESKGLGNFRNLYINIPKGSPDGVKIIPIGEVSAKDEFSNIKGISAQDVFTAHRFPAGLAGIIPTNGATIPNPETTRETYRKDEVIPLQRKIMNAVNSDPDIPEHLYLRFDVDAGHVAEEKAVPVG
;
A
#
# COMPACT_ATOMS: atom_id res chain seq x y z
N PHE A 1 1.41 -3.98 23.58
CA PHE A 1 1.82 -4.39 22.24
C PHE A 1 0.63 -5.10 21.63
N GLY A 2 -0.02 -4.48 20.59
CA GLY A 2 -1.05 -5.12 19.81
C GLY A 2 -0.43 -6.35 19.11
N GLN A 3 -1.23 -7.40 18.95
CA GLN A 3 -0.81 -8.51 18.12
C GLN A 3 -0.56 -7.98 16.70
N PRO A 4 0.49 -8.40 15.99
CA PRO A 4 0.69 -8.01 14.61
C PRO A 4 -0.58 -8.40 13.84
N GLU A 5 -1.25 -7.41 13.23
CA GLU A 5 -2.35 -7.71 12.35
C GLU A 5 -1.81 -8.56 11.19
N PRO A 6 -2.25 -9.81 11.03
CA PRO A 6 -1.73 -10.64 9.98
C PRO A 6 -2.28 -10.15 8.64
N MET A 7 -1.53 -9.32 7.95
CA MET A 7 -1.79 -9.10 6.53
C MET A 7 -1.59 -10.40 5.72
N LEU A 8 -0.78 -11.30 6.24
CA LEU A 8 -0.63 -12.66 5.75
C LEU A 8 -1.71 -13.52 6.42
N THR A 9 -2.57 -14.13 5.63
CA THR A 9 -3.73 -14.90 6.12
C THR A 9 -3.33 -16.14 6.91
N THR A 10 -2.22 -16.74 6.61
CA THR A 10 -1.64 -17.87 7.35
C THR A 10 -0.22 -18.02 6.87
N GLY A 11 0.72 -18.08 7.71
CA GLY A 11 2.12 -18.39 7.48
C GLY A 11 2.62 -18.42 6.04
N THR A 12 3.84 -18.58 5.89
CA THR A 12 4.56 -18.49 4.63
C THR A 12 4.58 -19.80 3.83
N ASP A 13 3.83 -20.81 4.25
CA ASP A 13 3.87 -22.13 3.63
C ASP A 13 2.88 -22.27 2.48
N TYR A 14 3.34 -22.89 1.38
CA TYR A 14 2.51 -23.27 0.26
C TYR A 14 1.30 -24.12 0.69
N HIS A 15 1.44 -24.95 1.71
CA HIS A 15 0.38 -25.76 2.31
C HIS A 15 -0.69 -24.93 3.03
N ASN A 16 -0.45 -23.66 3.27
CA ASN A 16 -1.38 -22.77 3.98
C ASN A 16 -2.38 -22.07 3.08
N ILE A 17 -2.28 -22.20 1.76
CA ILE A 17 -3.36 -21.80 0.86
C ILE A 17 -4.33 -22.95 0.77
N TRP A 18 -5.39 -22.85 1.55
CA TRP A 18 -6.40 -23.88 1.61
C TRP A 18 -7.58 -23.57 0.68
N TYR A 19 -8.27 -24.63 0.30
CA TYR A 19 -9.45 -24.54 -0.52
C TYR A 19 -10.69 -24.46 0.36
N ASP A 20 -11.47 -23.42 0.16
CA ASP A 20 -12.77 -23.26 0.81
C ASP A 20 -13.80 -24.12 0.04
N ASN A 21 -14.19 -25.25 0.64
CA ASN A 21 -15.16 -26.13 0.02
C ASN A 21 -16.59 -25.58 0.09
N GLU A 22 -16.89 -24.72 1.05
CA GLU A 22 -18.22 -24.10 1.20
C GLU A 22 -18.45 -23.07 0.10
N HIS A 23 -17.47 -22.20 -0.15
CA HIS A 23 -17.54 -21.18 -1.18
C HIS A 23 -16.94 -21.61 -2.53
N ASN A 24 -16.39 -22.83 -2.59
CA ASN A 24 -15.84 -23.44 -3.80
C ASN A 24 -14.77 -22.60 -4.51
N HIS A 25 -13.78 -22.10 -3.74
CA HIS A 25 -12.63 -21.38 -4.29
C HIS A 25 -11.40 -21.46 -3.37
N TRP A 26 -10.21 -21.17 -3.93
CA TRP A 26 -8.99 -21.03 -3.17
C TRP A 26 -9.03 -19.74 -2.35
N GLN A 27 -8.57 -19.80 -1.11
CA GLN A 27 -8.35 -18.61 -0.29
C GLN A 27 -7.17 -17.80 -0.79
N LEU A 28 -7.17 -16.49 -0.49
CA LEU A 28 -6.10 -15.59 -0.87
C LEU A 28 -4.88 -15.79 0.02
N PRO A 29 -3.65 -15.68 -0.54
CA PRO A 29 -2.41 -15.76 0.25
C PRO A 29 -2.22 -14.57 1.19
N ILE A 30 -2.94 -13.49 0.97
CA ILE A 30 -2.86 -12.24 1.72
C ILE A 30 -4.22 -11.55 1.72
N ASN A 31 -4.49 -10.77 2.77
CA ASN A 31 -5.71 -9.97 2.85
C ASN A 31 -5.67 -8.81 1.83
N ARG A 32 -6.34 -8.98 0.69
CA ARG A 32 -6.39 -7.97 -0.38
C ARG A 32 -7.14 -6.71 0.01
N LEU A 33 -8.11 -6.79 0.93
CA LEU A 33 -8.80 -5.60 1.42
C LEU A 33 -7.84 -4.69 2.19
N ALA A 34 -7.01 -5.28 3.05
CA ALA A 34 -5.96 -4.53 3.75
C ALA A 34 -4.94 -3.93 2.77
N LEU A 35 -4.54 -4.68 1.73
CA LEU A 35 -3.67 -4.14 0.67
C LEU A 35 -4.32 -2.98 -0.07
N ALA A 36 -5.62 -3.05 -0.37
CA ALA A 36 -6.35 -1.97 -1.06
C ALA A 36 -6.45 -0.68 -0.23
N GLN A 37 -6.44 -0.80 1.10
CA GLN A 37 -6.46 0.34 2.01
C GLN A 37 -5.08 0.98 2.21
N LEU A 38 -4.01 0.21 2.10
CA LEU A 38 -2.65 0.63 2.41
C LEU A 38 -2.16 1.86 1.62
N PRO A 39 -2.44 2.02 0.31
CA PRO A 39 -2.06 3.22 -0.44
C PRO A 39 -2.64 4.53 0.12
N ASN A 40 -3.81 4.46 0.75
CA ASN A 40 -4.47 5.62 1.36
C ASN A 40 -4.01 5.86 2.81
N LEU A 41 -3.46 4.84 3.46
CA LEU A 41 -2.94 4.93 4.83
C LEU A 41 -1.49 5.41 4.88
N ASN A 42 -0.69 5.06 3.89
CA ASN A 42 0.72 5.40 3.83
C ASN A 42 1.04 6.21 2.57
N ALA A 43 1.46 7.47 2.75
CA ALA A 43 1.73 8.40 1.66
C ALA A 43 2.90 7.96 0.76
N GLN A 44 3.95 7.35 1.34
CA GLN A 44 5.09 6.86 0.58
C GLN A 44 4.71 5.66 -0.29
N HIS A 45 4.04 4.69 0.29
CA HIS A 45 3.58 3.50 -0.42
C HIS A 45 2.59 3.85 -1.53
N GLY A 46 1.55 4.64 -1.22
CA GLY A 46 0.56 5.08 -2.20
C GLY A 46 1.19 5.92 -3.30
N GLY A 47 2.03 6.90 -2.93
CA GLY A 47 2.71 7.77 -3.90
C GLY A 47 3.57 6.99 -4.88
N VAL A 48 4.32 5.98 -4.41
CA VAL A 48 5.12 5.12 -5.28
C VAL A 48 4.26 4.24 -6.18
N LEU A 49 3.19 3.64 -5.66
CA LEU A 49 2.28 2.82 -6.46
C LEU A 49 1.65 3.63 -7.61
N TYR A 50 1.15 4.83 -7.31
CA TYR A 50 0.59 5.71 -8.33
C TYR A 50 1.65 6.17 -9.34
N ALA A 51 2.88 6.48 -8.89
CA ALA A 51 3.97 6.83 -9.78
C ALA A 51 4.35 5.66 -10.72
N ARG A 52 4.48 4.45 -10.18
CA ARG A 52 4.74 3.23 -10.96
C ARG A 52 3.64 2.98 -11.98
N ARG A 53 2.36 3.06 -11.56
CA ARG A 53 1.21 2.94 -12.46
C ARG A 53 1.31 3.93 -13.61
N ASN A 54 1.51 5.21 -13.30
CA ASN A 54 1.57 6.27 -14.31
C ASN A 54 2.75 6.06 -15.30
N MET A 55 3.90 5.60 -14.80
CA MET A 55 5.05 5.31 -15.66
C MET A 55 4.78 4.12 -16.60
N VAL A 56 4.12 3.07 -16.11
CA VAL A 56 3.83 1.88 -16.93
C VAL A 56 2.69 2.16 -17.91
N ALA A 57 1.57 2.69 -17.44
CA ALA A 57 0.40 2.97 -18.27
C ALA A 57 0.63 4.16 -19.22
N GLY A 58 1.46 5.14 -18.84
CA GLY A 58 1.72 6.33 -19.65
C GLY A 58 2.38 6.07 -20.99
N GLY A 59 3.00 4.90 -21.18
CA GLY A 59 3.52 4.47 -22.48
C GLY A 59 2.50 3.73 -23.36
N TYR A 60 1.27 3.52 -22.87
CA TYR A 60 0.25 2.79 -23.61
C TYR A 60 -0.32 3.62 -24.77
N THR A 61 -0.29 3.07 -25.98
CA THR A 61 -0.72 3.76 -27.22
C THR A 61 -1.99 3.19 -27.83
N GLY A 62 -2.48 2.07 -27.33
CA GLY A 62 -3.75 1.48 -27.76
C GLY A 62 -3.74 -0.04 -27.88
N GLY A 63 -4.91 -0.59 -28.17
CA GLY A 63 -5.18 -2.02 -28.26
C GLY A 63 -6.58 -2.35 -27.74
N GLY A 64 -6.75 -3.56 -27.19
CA GLY A 64 -8.03 -4.06 -26.69
C GLY A 64 -8.55 -3.41 -25.40
N LEU A 65 -7.79 -2.49 -24.78
CA LEU A 65 -8.16 -1.75 -23.58
C LEU A 65 -8.26 -0.26 -23.87
N THR A 66 -9.06 0.46 -23.11
CA THR A 66 -8.99 1.92 -23.02
C THR A 66 -7.81 2.33 -22.13
N THR A 67 -7.42 3.61 -22.16
CA THR A 67 -6.36 4.12 -21.27
C THR A 67 -6.71 3.94 -19.80
N ASP A 68 -7.95 4.23 -19.40
CA ASP A 68 -8.41 4.08 -18.01
C ASP A 68 -8.37 2.61 -17.57
N GLN A 69 -8.79 1.70 -18.45
CA GLN A 69 -8.72 0.26 -18.20
C GLN A 69 -7.28 -0.24 -18.07
N MET A 70 -6.35 0.32 -18.87
CA MET A 70 -4.92 0.01 -18.75
C MET A 70 -4.36 0.52 -17.40
N GLU A 71 -4.73 1.73 -16.98
CA GLU A 71 -4.33 2.24 -15.66
C GLU A 71 -4.86 1.37 -14.52
N GLN A 72 -6.13 0.94 -14.60
CA GLN A 72 -6.73 0.01 -13.63
C GLN A 72 -5.99 -1.32 -13.61
N ALA A 73 -5.76 -1.92 -14.77
CA ALA A 73 -5.07 -3.19 -14.92
C ALA A 73 -3.65 -3.16 -14.34
N VAL A 74 -2.89 -2.10 -14.65
CA VAL A 74 -1.54 -1.91 -14.11
C VAL A 74 -1.58 -1.69 -12.60
N PHE A 75 -2.54 -0.91 -12.11
CA PHE A 75 -2.66 -0.66 -10.66
C PHE A 75 -2.97 -1.94 -9.90
N ASP A 76 -3.93 -2.74 -10.36
CA ASP A 76 -4.28 -4.02 -9.76
C ASP A 76 -3.08 -4.99 -9.77
N TYR A 77 -2.36 -5.06 -10.88
CA TYR A 77 -1.16 -5.89 -10.98
C TYR A 77 -0.07 -5.48 -9.99
N LEU A 78 0.18 -4.18 -9.82
CA LEU A 78 1.16 -3.67 -8.89
C LEU A 78 0.73 -3.84 -7.43
N LEU A 79 -0.57 -3.66 -7.15
CA LEU A 79 -1.12 -3.67 -5.79
C LEU A 79 -1.32 -5.08 -5.25
N PHE A 80 -1.86 -5.98 -6.07
CA PHE A 80 -2.24 -7.35 -5.67
C PHE A 80 -1.30 -8.43 -6.15
N GLY A 81 -0.44 -8.11 -7.12
CA GLY A 81 0.49 -9.05 -7.73
C GLY A 81 -0.12 -9.89 -8.83
N ASP A 82 -1.39 -9.69 -9.18
CA ASP A 82 -2.03 -10.34 -10.33
C ASP A 82 -3.03 -9.42 -11.04
N LEU A 83 -3.32 -9.79 -12.26
CA LEU A 83 -4.21 -9.12 -13.19
C LEU A 83 -5.00 -10.18 -13.96
N ALA A 84 -6.30 -10.00 -14.08
CA ALA A 84 -7.15 -10.79 -14.95
C ALA A 84 -7.87 -9.89 -15.96
N LEU A 85 -7.76 -10.23 -17.24
CA LEU A 85 -8.46 -9.56 -18.32
C LEU A 85 -9.49 -10.54 -18.90
N LEU A 86 -10.74 -10.12 -18.94
CA LEU A 86 -11.82 -10.83 -19.58
C LEU A 86 -11.78 -10.57 -21.08
N LYS A 87 -11.86 -11.62 -21.88
CA LYS A 87 -12.07 -11.56 -23.32
C LYS A 87 -13.56 -11.34 -23.61
N VAL A 88 -13.94 -10.15 -23.98
CA VAL A 88 -15.32 -9.84 -24.37
C VAL A 88 -15.57 -10.35 -25.77
N ARG A 89 -16.52 -11.29 -25.92
CA ARG A 89 -16.83 -11.92 -27.20
C ARG A 89 -18.12 -11.43 -27.81
N ASN A 90 -18.16 -11.35 -29.14
CA ASN A 90 -19.38 -11.10 -29.91
C ASN A 90 -20.23 -12.39 -30.03
N VAL A 91 -21.37 -12.29 -30.68
CA VAL A 91 -22.29 -13.41 -30.91
C VAL A 91 -21.71 -14.53 -31.78
N PHE A 92 -20.64 -14.29 -32.48
CA PHE A 92 -19.93 -15.26 -33.32
C PHE A 92 -18.76 -15.94 -32.59
N GLY A 93 -18.47 -15.50 -31.35
CA GLY A 93 -17.38 -16.01 -30.52
C GLY A 93 -16.06 -15.28 -30.66
N ASP A 94 -15.96 -14.28 -31.54
CA ASP A 94 -14.74 -13.49 -31.71
C ASP A 94 -14.54 -12.52 -30.56
N VAL A 95 -13.29 -12.37 -30.13
CA VAL A 95 -12.94 -11.37 -29.11
C VAL A 95 -12.97 -9.95 -29.74
N VAL A 96 -13.72 -9.06 -29.15
CA VAL A 96 -13.92 -7.69 -29.63
C VAL A 96 -13.37 -6.61 -28.70
N ALA A 97 -13.14 -6.95 -27.44
CA ALA A 97 -12.55 -6.07 -26.43
C ALA A 97 -11.96 -6.88 -25.29
N LEU A 98 -11.17 -6.22 -24.45
CA LEU A 98 -10.68 -6.73 -23.19
C LEU A 98 -11.26 -5.91 -22.04
N GLU A 99 -11.50 -6.53 -20.90
CA GLU A 99 -11.99 -5.83 -19.70
C GLU A 99 -11.23 -6.31 -18.46
N PRO A 100 -10.62 -5.41 -17.66
CA PRO A 100 -9.97 -5.79 -16.43
C PRO A 100 -11.00 -6.21 -15.39
N LEU A 101 -10.84 -7.41 -14.83
CA LEU A 101 -11.65 -7.87 -13.70
C LEU A 101 -11.06 -7.35 -12.39
N PRO A 102 -11.89 -7.01 -11.39
CA PRO A 102 -11.42 -6.47 -10.12
C PRO A 102 -10.66 -7.53 -9.31
N SER A 103 -9.33 -7.41 -9.27
CA SER A 103 -8.46 -8.38 -8.60
C SER A 103 -8.75 -8.54 -7.10
N LEU A 104 -9.29 -7.51 -6.45
CA LEU A 104 -9.72 -7.58 -5.05
C LEU A 104 -10.73 -8.71 -4.81
N TYR A 105 -11.70 -8.87 -5.72
CA TYR A 105 -12.80 -9.82 -5.61
C TYR A 105 -12.59 -11.09 -6.41
N LEU A 106 -11.48 -11.18 -7.14
CA LEU A 106 -11.17 -12.33 -7.97
C LEU A 106 -10.75 -13.55 -7.12
N ARG A 107 -11.32 -14.70 -7.43
CA ARG A 107 -10.98 -16.00 -6.83
C ARG A 107 -10.77 -17.05 -7.92
N ARG A 108 -10.09 -18.13 -7.57
CA ARG A 108 -9.85 -19.26 -8.47
C ARG A 108 -10.42 -20.54 -7.89
N ARG A 109 -10.98 -21.38 -8.75
CA ARG A 109 -11.46 -22.74 -8.40
C ARG A 109 -10.43 -23.80 -8.73
N LYS A 110 -10.63 -25.00 -8.15
CA LYS A 110 -9.81 -26.19 -8.50
C LYS A 110 -9.96 -26.59 -9.95
N THR A 111 -11.13 -26.34 -10.55
CA THR A 111 -11.43 -26.56 -11.97
C THR A 111 -10.65 -25.65 -12.92
N GLY A 112 -9.97 -24.62 -12.39
CA GLY A 112 -9.29 -23.60 -13.17
C GLY A 112 -10.15 -22.35 -13.44
N GLU A 113 -11.46 -22.43 -13.19
CA GLU A 113 -12.38 -21.30 -13.36
C GLU A 113 -11.99 -20.10 -12.49
N PHE A 114 -12.36 -18.93 -12.96
CA PHE A 114 -12.24 -17.66 -12.25
C PHE A 114 -13.61 -17.23 -11.75
N VAL A 115 -13.63 -16.69 -10.53
CA VAL A 115 -14.86 -16.26 -9.86
C VAL A 115 -14.68 -14.83 -9.39
N VAL A 116 -15.60 -13.95 -9.75
CA VAL A 116 -15.67 -12.60 -9.19
C VAL A 116 -16.78 -12.54 -8.16
N LEU A 117 -16.40 -12.27 -6.91
CA LEU A 117 -17.34 -12.13 -5.80
C LEU A 117 -18.04 -10.77 -5.89
N GLN A 118 -19.37 -10.79 -5.68
CA GLN A 118 -20.22 -9.57 -5.67
C GLN A 118 -21.37 -9.73 -4.70
N GLU A 119 -22.16 -8.68 -4.50
CA GLU A 119 -23.45 -8.80 -3.82
C GLU A 119 -24.41 -9.60 -4.71
N GLY A 120 -24.78 -10.82 -4.28
CA GLY A 120 -25.57 -11.76 -5.04
C GLY A 120 -24.75 -12.91 -5.61
N PRO A 121 -25.24 -13.61 -6.66
CA PRO A 121 -24.54 -14.73 -7.26
C PRO A 121 -23.18 -14.30 -7.83
N ALA A 122 -22.13 -15.04 -7.51
CA ALA A 122 -20.80 -14.77 -8.04
C ALA A 122 -20.75 -14.99 -9.57
N LEU A 123 -19.99 -14.16 -10.27
CA LEU A 123 -19.75 -14.33 -11.70
C LEU A 123 -18.65 -15.37 -11.89
N VAL A 124 -18.90 -16.32 -12.77
CA VAL A 124 -17.97 -17.41 -13.06
C VAL A 124 -17.55 -17.35 -14.52
N TYR A 125 -16.24 -17.39 -14.74
CA TYR A 125 -15.65 -17.35 -16.07
C TYR A 125 -14.78 -18.58 -16.30
N THR A 126 -14.77 -19.06 -17.53
CA THR A 126 -13.91 -20.19 -17.93
C THR A 126 -12.46 -19.75 -18.06
N PRO A 127 -11.48 -20.66 -17.92
CA PRO A 127 -10.07 -20.29 -18.12
C PRO A 127 -9.77 -19.75 -19.51
N GLU A 128 -10.55 -20.14 -20.50
CA GLU A 128 -10.39 -19.76 -21.91
C GLU A 128 -10.79 -18.30 -22.16
N ASP A 129 -11.69 -17.77 -21.32
CA ASP A 129 -12.15 -16.37 -21.43
C ASP A 129 -11.30 -15.38 -20.66
N ILE A 130 -10.28 -15.84 -19.92
CA ILE A 130 -9.48 -15.00 -19.04
C ILE A 130 -8.00 -15.07 -19.41
N ILE A 131 -7.40 -13.91 -19.64
CA ILE A 131 -5.95 -13.75 -19.66
C ILE A 131 -5.53 -13.40 -18.23
N PHE A 132 -4.82 -14.34 -17.58
CA PHE A 132 -4.38 -14.20 -16.19
C PHE A 132 -2.88 -14.03 -16.09
N LEU A 133 -2.44 -12.88 -15.62
CA LEU A 133 -1.05 -12.55 -15.39
C LEU A 133 -0.81 -12.41 -13.89
N ARG A 134 0.26 -13.04 -13.38
CA ARG A 134 0.62 -13.00 -11.97
C ARG A 134 2.11 -12.77 -11.75
N MET A 135 2.46 -12.13 -10.66
CA MET A 135 3.81 -12.13 -10.12
C MET A 135 4.10 -13.49 -9.50
N TYR A 136 5.28 -14.01 -9.76
CA TYR A 136 5.67 -15.32 -9.25
C TYR A 136 5.84 -15.29 -7.74
N ASP A 137 5.21 -16.24 -7.05
CA ASP A 137 5.44 -16.56 -5.65
C ASP A 137 5.90 -18.00 -5.53
N PRO A 138 7.13 -18.29 -5.06
CA PRO A 138 7.64 -19.65 -4.95
C PRO A 138 6.86 -20.51 -3.94
N ARG A 139 6.07 -19.89 -3.06
CA ARG A 139 5.33 -20.56 -2.00
C ARG A 139 3.97 -21.09 -2.47
N GLN A 140 3.44 -20.53 -3.55
CA GLN A 140 2.14 -20.97 -4.13
C GLN A 140 2.04 -20.54 -5.60
N GLN A 141 1.20 -21.22 -6.37
CA GLN A 141 1.06 -20.98 -7.80
C GLN A 141 -0.36 -20.61 -8.24
N ILE A 142 -1.23 -20.25 -7.30
CA ILE A 142 -2.64 -19.97 -7.59
C ILE A 142 -2.84 -18.49 -7.86
N TYR A 143 -2.28 -17.62 -6.99
CA TYR A 143 -2.37 -16.19 -7.10
C TYR A 143 -1.00 -15.55 -7.28
N GLY A 144 -0.97 -14.29 -7.65
CA GLY A 144 0.20 -13.45 -7.53
C GLY A 144 0.44 -12.96 -6.10
N LEU A 145 1.67 -12.58 -5.80
CA LEU A 145 2.04 -11.86 -4.60
C LEU A 145 2.77 -10.59 -5.02
N PRO A 146 2.39 -9.41 -4.51
CA PRO A 146 3.02 -8.16 -4.92
C PRO A 146 4.49 -8.11 -4.49
N ASP A 147 5.31 -7.51 -5.33
CA ASP A 147 6.76 -7.48 -5.18
C ASP A 147 7.26 -6.62 -4.02
N TYR A 148 6.42 -5.73 -3.50
CA TYR A 148 6.71 -4.85 -2.36
C TYR A 148 6.38 -5.47 -1.00
N ILE A 149 5.93 -6.71 -0.95
CA ILE A 149 5.40 -7.35 0.27
C ILE A 149 6.37 -7.27 1.46
N GLY A 150 7.69 -7.31 1.19
CA GLY A 150 8.73 -7.18 2.22
C GLY A 150 8.74 -5.83 2.94
N GLY A 151 8.17 -4.78 2.35
CA GLY A 151 8.08 -3.44 2.93
C GLY A 151 6.79 -3.14 3.70
N ILE A 152 5.87 -4.08 3.79
CA ILE A 152 4.55 -3.85 4.41
C ILE A 152 4.68 -3.40 5.87
N HIS A 153 5.53 -4.06 6.65
CA HIS A 153 5.72 -3.69 8.07
C HIS A 153 6.27 -2.27 8.21
N SER A 154 7.18 -1.87 7.35
CA SER A 154 7.70 -0.49 7.34
C SER A 154 6.65 0.51 6.90
N ALA A 155 5.78 0.16 5.95
CA ALA A 155 4.65 1.00 5.55
C ALA A 155 3.63 1.19 6.70
N LEU A 156 3.29 0.12 7.42
CA LEU A 156 2.42 0.18 8.60
C LEU A 156 3.06 0.99 9.73
N LEU A 157 4.32 0.71 10.05
CA LEU A 157 5.05 1.46 11.08
C LEU A 157 5.12 2.96 10.76
N ASN A 158 5.36 3.33 9.51
CA ASN A 158 5.36 4.72 9.07
C ASN A 158 3.99 5.40 9.25
N SER A 159 2.91 4.67 8.94
CA SER A 159 1.54 5.13 9.16
C SER A 159 1.25 5.34 10.64
N GLU A 160 1.58 4.35 11.48
CA GLU A 160 1.40 4.43 12.94
C GLU A 160 2.21 5.59 13.56
N ALA A 161 3.44 5.79 13.14
CA ALA A 161 4.26 6.92 13.58
C ALA A 161 3.63 8.27 13.22
N SER A 162 3.00 8.36 12.04
CA SER A 162 2.26 9.57 11.60
C SER A 162 1.01 9.79 12.43
N LEU A 163 0.25 8.72 12.72
CA LEU A 163 -0.94 8.75 13.55
C LEU A 163 -0.61 9.12 15.00
N PHE A 164 0.42 8.50 15.55
CA PHE A 164 0.92 8.82 16.90
C PHE A 164 1.30 10.30 17.00
N ARG A 165 2.08 10.82 16.05
CA ARG A 165 2.48 12.23 16.01
C ARG A 165 1.28 13.15 15.96
N ARG A 166 0.26 12.84 15.15
CA ARG A 166 -0.98 13.60 15.09
C ARG A 166 -1.70 13.63 16.43
N ARG A 167 -1.82 12.48 17.10
CA ARG A 167 -2.43 12.36 18.42
C ARG A 167 -1.64 13.13 19.48
N TYR A 168 -0.32 13.06 19.43
CA TYR A 168 0.56 13.78 20.34
C TYR A 168 0.36 15.30 20.25
N TYR A 169 0.32 15.86 19.04
CA TYR A 169 0.06 17.29 18.87
C TYR A 169 -1.37 17.68 19.22
N ASN A 170 -2.36 16.86 18.94
CA ASN A 170 -3.74 17.12 19.33
C ASN A 170 -3.92 17.15 20.86
N ASN A 171 -3.07 16.45 21.60
CA ASN A 171 -3.04 16.48 23.06
C ASN A 171 -2.13 17.58 23.64
N GLY A 172 -1.82 18.62 22.90
CA GLY A 172 -0.97 19.71 23.38
C GLY A 172 0.49 19.34 23.55
N ALA A 173 0.99 18.39 22.74
CA ALA A 173 2.37 17.92 22.72
C ALA A 173 2.84 17.25 24.03
N HIS A 174 1.94 16.56 24.72
CA HIS A 174 2.27 15.71 25.86
C HIS A 174 1.55 14.36 25.79
N MET A 175 2.13 13.32 26.38
CA MET A 175 1.60 11.96 26.42
C MET A 175 0.59 11.71 27.55
N GLY A 176 0.17 12.77 28.22
CA GLY A 176 -0.62 12.70 29.41
C GLY A 176 0.19 13.19 30.61
N PHE A 177 -0.45 13.29 31.73
CA PHE A 177 0.16 13.71 32.99
C PHE A 177 -0.36 12.89 34.17
N LEU A 178 0.46 12.84 35.20
CA LEU A 178 0.06 12.40 36.54
C LEU A 178 -0.23 13.64 37.38
N LEU A 179 -1.48 13.84 37.76
CA LEU A 179 -1.86 14.84 38.74
C LEU A 179 -1.74 14.22 40.13
N TYR A 180 -0.79 14.69 40.91
CA TYR A 180 -0.57 14.27 42.28
C TYR A 180 -1.03 15.38 43.22
N THR A 181 -1.86 15.02 44.19
CA THR A 181 -2.27 15.91 45.28
C THR A 181 -2.01 15.24 46.63
N ASN A 182 -1.75 16.05 47.67
CA ASN A 182 -1.53 15.58 49.04
C ASN A 182 -2.37 16.35 50.09
N ASP A 183 -3.38 17.05 49.64
CA ASP A 183 -4.23 17.84 50.54
C ASP A 183 -5.12 16.89 51.37
N PRO A 184 -5.00 16.92 52.72
CA PRO A 184 -5.82 16.10 53.58
C PRO A 184 -7.28 16.59 53.68
N GLY A 185 -7.61 17.76 53.14
CA GLY A 185 -8.96 18.33 53.11
C GLY A 185 -9.80 17.93 51.90
N ILE A 186 -9.23 17.17 50.94
CA ILE A 186 -9.99 16.65 49.81
C ILE A 186 -10.94 15.55 50.28
N THR A 187 -12.23 15.78 50.12
CA THR A 187 -13.26 14.77 50.39
C THR A 187 -13.36 13.78 49.24
N THR A 188 -13.97 12.63 49.46
CA THR A 188 -14.15 11.60 48.42
C THR A 188 -14.94 12.13 47.23
N GLU A 189 -15.93 12.98 47.47
CA GLU A 189 -16.72 13.62 46.40
C GLU A 189 -15.88 14.57 45.55
N MET A 190 -14.98 15.35 46.17
CA MET A 190 -14.04 16.21 45.47
C MET A 190 -13.01 15.40 44.65
N GLU A 191 -12.57 14.28 45.20
CA GLU A 191 -11.66 13.36 44.51
C GLU A 191 -12.32 12.77 43.27
N ASP A 192 -13.56 12.35 43.36
CA ASP A 192 -14.33 11.80 42.25
C ASP A 192 -14.60 12.86 41.18
N GLU A 193 -14.92 14.12 41.56
CA GLU A 193 -15.08 15.24 40.63
C GLU A 193 -13.78 15.58 39.89
N ILE A 194 -12.64 15.53 40.59
CA ILE A 194 -11.33 15.74 39.96
C ILE A 194 -11.00 14.61 38.98
N ARG A 195 -11.29 13.35 39.37
CA ARG A 195 -11.10 12.19 38.48
C ARG A 195 -11.96 12.28 37.24
N GLU A 196 -13.21 12.69 37.39
CA GLU A 196 -14.13 12.86 36.28
C GLU A 196 -13.62 13.97 35.33
N LYS A 197 -13.25 15.15 35.82
CA LYS A 197 -12.67 16.23 35.02
C LYS A 197 -11.35 15.87 34.35
N VAL A 198 -10.47 15.12 35.04
CA VAL A 198 -9.23 14.60 34.47
C VAL A 198 -9.54 13.54 33.37
N ALA A 199 -10.58 12.74 33.57
CA ALA A 199 -11.03 11.79 32.57
C ALA A 199 -11.70 12.45 31.36
N GLU A 200 -12.48 13.53 31.57
CA GLU A 200 -13.08 14.33 30.50
C GLU A 200 -12.05 15.13 29.71
N SER A 201 -10.95 15.53 30.33
CA SER A 201 -9.84 16.23 29.67
C SER A 201 -9.05 15.35 28.69
N LYS A 202 -9.47 14.09 28.49
CA LYS A 202 -8.93 13.22 27.45
C LYS A 202 -9.26 13.81 26.09
N GLY A 203 -8.28 14.44 25.44
CA GLY A 203 -8.38 14.74 24.02
C GLY A 203 -8.60 13.47 23.18
N LEU A 204 -8.85 13.63 21.89
CA LEU A 204 -9.10 12.55 20.91
C LEU A 204 -7.99 11.49 20.78
N GLY A 205 -6.94 11.54 21.62
CA GLY A 205 -5.85 10.57 21.70
C GLY A 205 -5.99 9.65 22.90
N ASN A 206 -5.61 8.39 22.77
CA ASN A 206 -5.65 7.35 23.81
C ASN A 206 -4.62 7.55 24.95
N PHE A 207 -4.10 8.75 25.16
CA PHE A 207 -3.16 9.04 26.24
C PHE A 207 -3.92 9.24 27.56
N ARG A 208 -3.46 8.58 28.60
CA ARG A 208 -4.15 8.56 29.90
C ARG A 208 -3.56 9.61 30.82
N ASN A 209 -4.42 10.49 31.32
CA ASN A 209 -4.10 11.28 32.51
C ASN A 209 -4.44 10.44 33.74
N LEU A 210 -3.61 10.49 34.74
CA LEU A 210 -3.81 9.77 35.99
C LEU A 210 -3.90 10.76 37.15
N TYR A 211 -4.89 10.60 38.00
CA TYR A 211 -5.02 11.35 39.25
C TYR A 211 -4.71 10.44 40.45
N ILE A 212 -3.84 10.91 41.34
CA ILE A 212 -3.49 10.25 42.59
C ILE A 212 -3.55 11.28 43.73
N ASN A 213 -4.33 10.98 44.78
CA ASN A 213 -4.30 11.70 46.03
C ASN A 213 -3.65 10.85 47.11
N ILE A 214 -2.64 11.39 47.82
CA ILE A 214 -1.99 10.76 48.96
C ILE A 214 -2.11 11.72 50.17
N PRO A 215 -3.16 11.59 50.97
CA PRO A 215 -3.34 12.42 52.15
C PRO A 215 -2.13 12.31 53.12
N LYS A 216 -1.63 13.42 53.61
CA LYS A 216 -0.45 13.53 54.51
C LYS A 216 0.91 13.33 53.84
N GLY A 217 1.01 13.55 52.53
CA GLY A 217 2.30 13.61 51.84
C GLY A 217 3.10 14.89 52.13
N SER A 218 4.19 15.13 51.42
CA SER A 218 5.11 16.26 51.57
C SER A 218 4.44 17.62 51.25
N PRO A 219 4.91 18.77 51.77
CA PRO A 219 4.20 20.05 51.79
C PRO A 219 3.98 20.73 50.42
N ASP A 220 4.45 20.18 49.32
CA ASP A 220 4.25 20.71 47.97
C ASP A 220 2.95 20.23 47.32
N GLY A 221 1.88 20.54 47.88
CA GLY A 221 0.47 20.23 47.68
C GLY A 221 -0.05 19.65 46.35
N VAL A 222 0.39 20.14 45.20
CA VAL A 222 -0.08 19.68 43.90
C VAL A 222 1.10 19.61 42.93
N LYS A 223 1.32 18.47 42.31
CA LYS A 223 2.34 18.31 41.26
C LYS A 223 1.73 17.69 40.02
N ILE A 224 2.06 18.29 38.86
CA ILE A 224 1.77 17.70 37.55
C ILE A 224 3.06 17.10 37.05
N ILE A 225 3.07 15.78 36.89
CA ILE A 225 4.22 15.05 36.38
C ILE A 225 3.87 14.61 34.95
N PRO A 226 4.52 15.16 33.91
CA PRO A 226 4.28 14.72 32.55
C PRO A 226 4.75 13.27 32.40
N ILE A 227 3.93 12.44 31.75
CA ILE A 227 4.28 11.07 31.44
C ILE A 227 4.96 11.06 30.08
N GLY A 228 6.27 10.86 30.08
CA GLY A 228 7.08 10.77 28.87
C GLY A 228 7.76 12.12 28.49
N GLU A 229 9.06 12.06 28.38
CA GLU A 229 9.90 13.19 27.98
C GLU A 229 10.08 13.31 26.47
N VAL A 230 10.50 14.51 26.06
CA VAL A 230 10.60 15.07 24.73
C VAL A 230 11.62 14.38 23.79
N SER A 231 12.37 13.38 24.23
CA SER A 231 13.25 12.54 23.38
C SER A 231 12.48 11.78 22.28
N ALA A 232 11.19 11.61 22.48
CA ALA A 232 10.29 10.98 21.49
C ALA A 232 10.25 11.72 20.13
N LYS A 233 10.47 13.04 20.10
CA LYS A 233 10.34 13.84 18.87
C LYS A 233 11.41 13.50 17.82
N ASP A 234 12.63 13.31 18.23
CA ASP A 234 13.74 12.97 17.33
C ASP A 234 13.67 11.50 16.92
N GLU A 235 13.23 10.63 17.81
CA GLU A 235 13.05 9.21 17.58
C GLU A 235 11.93 8.95 16.55
N PHE A 236 10.78 9.65 16.64
CA PHE A 236 9.71 9.54 15.64
C PHE A 236 10.10 10.06 14.27
N SER A 237 10.92 11.10 14.21
CA SER A 237 11.45 11.62 12.94
C SER A 237 12.36 10.60 12.28
N ASN A 238 13.22 9.96 13.05
CA ASN A 238 14.11 8.91 12.57
C ASN A 238 13.36 7.67 12.11
N ILE A 239 12.39 7.17 12.91
CA ILE A 239 11.55 6.03 12.53
C ILE A 239 10.82 6.33 11.21
N LYS A 240 10.26 7.53 11.06
CA LYS A 240 9.56 7.93 9.85
C LYS A 240 10.49 8.01 8.64
N GLY A 241 11.71 8.48 8.81
CA GLY A 241 12.73 8.54 7.75
C GLY A 241 13.18 7.15 7.30
N ILE A 242 13.53 6.27 8.25
CA ILE A 242 13.99 4.91 7.98
C ILE A 242 12.88 4.09 7.33
N SER A 243 11.68 4.10 7.91
CA SER A 243 10.56 3.32 7.38
C SER A 243 10.09 3.81 6.00
N ALA A 244 10.22 5.10 5.69
CA ALA A 244 9.99 5.62 4.35
C ALA A 244 11.00 5.07 3.35
N GLN A 245 12.29 5.03 3.72
CA GLN A 245 13.35 4.49 2.88
C GLN A 245 13.17 2.98 2.62
N ASP A 246 12.75 2.23 3.62
CA ASP A 246 12.42 0.81 3.47
C ASP A 246 11.28 0.59 2.47
N VAL A 247 10.24 1.43 2.52
CA VAL A 247 9.13 1.37 1.55
C VAL A 247 9.64 1.61 0.12
N PHE A 248 10.51 2.64 -0.10
CA PHE A 248 11.08 2.87 -1.42
C PHE A 248 11.95 1.71 -1.89
N THR A 249 12.75 1.14 -0.99
CA THR A 249 13.60 -0.02 -1.27
C THR A 249 12.74 -1.23 -1.66
N ALA A 250 11.66 -1.50 -0.92
CA ALA A 250 10.74 -2.59 -1.23
C ALA A 250 10.08 -2.44 -2.62
N HIS A 251 9.79 -1.22 -3.02
CA HIS A 251 9.30 -0.91 -4.36
C HIS A 251 10.41 -0.80 -5.42
N ARG A 252 11.68 -0.89 -5.03
CA ARG A 252 12.84 -0.60 -5.88
C ARG A 252 12.75 0.78 -6.55
N PHE A 253 12.03 1.72 -5.89
CA PHE A 253 11.75 3.04 -6.44
C PHE A 253 12.82 4.04 -6.00
N PRO A 254 13.48 4.75 -6.94
CA PRO A 254 14.53 5.69 -6.61
C PRO A 254 14.02 6.88 -5.79
N ALA A 255 14.66 7.18 -4.66
CA ALA A 255 14.28 8.29 -3.79
C ALA A 255 14.25 9.65 -4.50
N GLY A 256 15.14 9.86 -5.48
CA GLY A 256 15.19 11.08 -6.30
C GLY A 256 13.93 11.31 -7.13
N LEU A 257 13.21 10.25 -7.53
CA LEU A 257 11.95 10.35 -8.26
C LEU A 257 10.75 10.53 -7.31
N ALA A 258 10.92 10.24 -6.03
CA ALA A 258 9.89 10.38 -5.00
C ALA A 258 9.82 11.80 -4.42
N GLY A 259 10.67 12.73 -4.85
CA GLY A 259 10.75 14.09 -4.30
C GLY A 259 11.34 14.16 -2.89
N ILE A 260 12.06 13.12 -2.46
CA ILE A 260 12.72 13.12 -1.15
C ILE A 260 14.11 13.72 -1.28
N ILE A 261 14.37 14.71 -0.45
CA ILE A 261 15.70 15.29 -0.29
C ILE A 261 16.46 14.41 0.72
N PRO A 262 17.59 13.81 0.34
CA PRO A 262 18.40 13.04 1.28
C PRO A 262 18.87 13.91 2.45
N THR A 263 18.63 13.45 3.66
CA THR A 263 19.28 14.00 4.87
C THR A 263 20.76 13.59 4.84
N ASN A 264 21.66 14.51 5.13
CA ASN A 264 23.12 14.30 5.23
C ASN A 264 23.98 14.53 3.97
N GLY A 265 23.61 15.48 3.11
CA GLY A 265 24.51 15.97 2.04
C GLY A 265 24.77 14.96 0.92
N ALA A 266 23.99 13.89 0.83
CA ALA A 266 24.06 12.97 -0.30
C ALA A 266 23.62 13.70 -1.58
N THR A 267 24.42 13.60 -2.62
CA THR A 267 24.09 14.15 -3.94
C THR A 267 22.89 13.41 -4.53
N ILE A 268 21.85 14.16 -4.90
CA ILE A 268 20.75 13.58 -5.65
C ILE A 268 21.27 13.27 -7.05
N PRO A 269 21.18 12.01 -7.53
CA PRO A 269 21.51 11.70 -8.92
C PRO A 269 20.67 12.53 -9.88
N ASN A 270 21.17 12.78 -11.10
CA ASN A 270 20.40 13.49 -12.11
C ASN A 270 19.03 12.79 -12.30
N PRO A 271 17.92 13.52 -12.11
CA PRO A 271 16.57 12.94 -12.19
C PRO A 271 16.27 12.30 -13.55
N GLU A 272 16.79 12.85 -14.64
CA GLU A 272 16.57 12.32 -15.98
C GLU A 272 17.26 10.97 -16.17
N THR A 273 18.54 10.88 -15.81
CA THR A 273 19.29 9.62 -15.86
C THR A 273 18.67 8.56 -14.93
N THR A 274 18.24 8.98 -13.74
CA THR A 274 17.57 8.08 -12.79
C THR A 274 16.26 7.57 -13.33
N ARG A 275 15.46 8.43 -13.97
CA ARG A 275 14.19 8.06 -14.60
C ARG A 275 14.42 7.10 -15.75
N GLU A 276 15.42 7.34 -16.58
CA GLU A 276 15.73 6.47 -17.72
C GLU A 276 16.21 5.09 -17.27
N THR A 277 17.08 5.02 -16.27
CA THR A 277 17.51 3.75 -15.68
C THR A 277 16.32 2.99 -15.11
N TYR A 278 15.51 3.64 -14.30
CA TYR A 278 14.31 3.02 -13.71
C TYR A 278 13.33 2.55 -14.79
N ARG A 279 13.15 3.33 -15.86
CA ARG A 279 12.31 2.97 -16.99
C ARG A 279 12.82 1.71 -17.67
N LYS A 280 14.12 1.60 -17.93
CA LYS A 280 14.71 0.41 -18.55
C LYS A 280 14.63 -0.83 -17.67
N ASP A 281 14.87 -0.69 -16.37
CA ASP A 281 14.99 -1.81 -15.44
C ASP A 281 13.66 -2.31 -14.89
N GLU A 282 12.67 -1.42 -14.69
CA GLU A 282 11.41 -1.76 -14.03
C GLU A 282 10.17 -1.54 -14.92
N VAL A 283 10.11 -0.43 -15.66
CA VAL A 283 8.90 -0.07 -16.40
C VAL A 283 8.76 -0.88 -17.69
N ILE A 284 9.79 -0.88 -18.54
CA ILE A 284 9.76 -1.59 -19.83
C ILE A 284 9.58 -3.10 -19.66
N PRO A 285 10.27 -3.78 -18.72
CA PRO A 285 10.02 -5.20 -18.47
C PRO A 285 8.57 -5.50 -18.10
N LEU A 286 7.94 -4.62 -17.31
CA LEU A 286 6.55 -4.78 -16.92
C LEU A 286 5.60 -4.55 -18.09
N GLN A 287 5.82 -3.50 -18.89
CA GLN A 287 5.07 -3.25 -20.13
C GLN A 287 5.15 -4.46 -21.08
N ARG A 288 6.35 -4.99 -21.31
CA ARG A 288 6.56 -6.18 -22.14
C ARG A 288 5.83 -7.40 -21.58
N LYS A 289 5.83 -7.58 -20.27
CA LYS A 289 5.16 -8.72 -19.62
C LYS A 289 3.65 -8.67 -19.83
N ILE A 290 3.03 -7.50 -19.65
CA ILE A 290 1.58 -7.30 -19.88
C ILE A 290 1.26 -7.46 -21.37
N MET A 291 2.04 -6.81 -22.24
CA MET A 291 1.87 -6.89 -23.67
C MET A 291 1.98 -8.34 -24.17
N ASN A 292 3.02 -9.05 -23.76
CA ASN A 292 3.22 -10.44 -24.21
C ASN A 292 2.11 -11.38 -23.71
N ALA A 293 1.60 -11.18 -22.50
CA ALA A 293 0.51 -12.00 -21.96
C ALA A 293 -0.77 -11.88 -22.80
N VAL A 294 -1.03 -10.71 -23.38
CA VAL A 294 -2.19 -10.48 -24.26
C VAL A 294 -1.88 -10.87 -25.70
N ASN A 295 -0.78 -10.36 -26.25
CA ASN A 295 -0.51 -10.51 -27.70
C ASN A 295 -0.08 -11.91 -28.11
N SER A 296 0.31 -12.77 -27.16
CA SER A 296 0.58 -14.20 -27.43
C SER A 296 -0.65 -15.11 -27.31
N ASP A 297 -1.78 -14.59 -26.85
CA ASP A 297 -3.01 -15.35 -26.75
C ASP A 297 -3.62 -15.53 -28.17
N PRO A 298 -3.85 -16.78 -28.62
CA PRO A 298 -4.29 -17.05 -29.98
C PRO A 298 -5.68 -16.52 -30.33
N ASP A 299 -6.52 -16.26 -29.32
CA ASP A 299 -7.86 -15.72 -29.54
C ASP A 299 -7.87 -14.22 -29.75
N ILE A 300 -6.77 -13.53 -29.47
CA ILE A 300 -6.69 -12.08 -29.59
C ILE A 300 -6.30 -11.68 -31.02
N PRO A 301 -7.19 -10.99 -31.75
CA PRO A 301 -6.86 -10.51 -33.08
C PRO A 301 -5.88 -9.33 -33.04
N GLU A 302 -5.06 -9.17 -34.08
CA GLU A 302 -3.97 -8.17 -34.14
C GLU A 302 -4.40 -6.73 -33.85
N HIS A 303 -5.64 -6.35 -34.20
CA HIS A 303 -6.13 -5.01 -33.96
C HIS A 303 -6.37 -4.70 -32.48
N LEU A 304 -6.49 -5.75 -31.62
CA LEU A 304 -6.59 -5.65 -30.17
C LEU A 304 -5.25 -5.82 -29.45
N TYR A 305 -4.15 -6.05 -30.17
CA TYR A 305 -2.83 -6.16 -29.55
C TYR A 305 -2.50 -4.90 -28.77
N LEU A 306 -2.06 -5.10 -27.52
CA LEU A 306 -1.60 -4.00 -26.69
C LEU A 306 -0.29 -3.43 -27.27
N ARG A 307 -0.21 -2.12 -27.32
CA ARG A 307 0.96 -1.39 -27.83
C ARG A 307 1.42 -0.38 -26.81
N PHE A 308 2.73 -0.37 -26.60
CA PHE A 308 3.38 0.60 -25.75
C PHE A 308 4.45 1.32 -26.56
N ASP A 309 4.58 2.62 -26.36
CA ASP A 309 5.72 3.36 -26.85
C ASP A 309 6.90 3.10 -25.89
N VAL A 310 7.66 2.07 -26.21
CA VAL A 310 8.86 1.69 -25.45
C VAL A 310 10.03 2.64 -25.70
N ASP A 311 9.95 3.49 -26.73
CA ASP A 311 11.01 4.43 -27.14
C ASP A 311 10.69 5.90 -26.78
N ALA A 312 9.51 6.21 -26.25
CA ALA A 312 9.09 7.56 -25.86
C ALA A 312 9.94 8.25 -24.76
N GLY A 313 11.13 7.79 -24.52
CA GLY A 313 12.14 8.42 -23.65
C GLY A 313 13.37 8.95 -24.38
N HIS A 314 13.57 8.60 -25.63
CA HIS A 314 14.54 9.29 -26.48
C HIS A 314 13.88 10.56 -27.04
N VAL A 315 13.95 11.65 -26.29
CA VAL A 315 13.98 12.97 -26.93
C VAL A 315 15.16 12.90 -27.88
N ALA A 316 14.86 12.92 -29.20
CA ALA A 316 15.86 12.96 -30.23
C ALA A 316 16.86 14.04 -29.80
N GLU A 317 18.15 13.67 -29.67
CA GLU A 317 19.22 14.65 -29.73
C GLU A 317 19.02 15.40 -31.05
N GLU A 318 18.49 16.59 -30.96
CA GLU A 318 18.41 17.53 -32.03
C GLU A 318 19.85 17.67 -32.53
N LYS A 319 20.13 17.02 -33.66
CA LYS A 319 21.41 17.16 -34.34
C LYS A 319 21.63 18.67 -34.52
N ALA A 320 22.54 19.22 -33.74
CA ALA A 320 23.01 20.56 -33.92
C ALA A 320 23.42 20.68 -35.39
N VAL A 321 22.64 21.43 -36.14
CA VAL A 321 22.99 21.80 -37.50
C VAL A 321 24.26 22.65 -37.39
N PRO A 322 25.37 22.29 -38.00
CA PRO A 322 26.55 23.12 -37.97
C PRO A 322 26.20 24.39 -38.74
N VAL A 323 26.19 25.51 -38.03
CA VAL A 323 26.16 26.85 -38.68
C VAL A 323 27.47 27.01 -39.41
N GLY A 324 27.42 27.00 -40.73
CA GLY A 324 28.52 27.33 -41.63
C GLY A 324 28.83 28.83 -41.66
#